data_a6a384e335fa52a87d3ce81f38fa6035
#
_entry.id   a6a384e335fa52a87d3ce81f38fa6035
#
_cell.length_a   1.000
_cell.length_b   1.000
_cell.length_c   1.000
_cell.angle_alpha   90.00
_cell.angle_beta   90.00
_cell.angle_gamma   90.00
#
_symmetry.space_group_name_H-M   'P 1'
#
loop_
_entity.id
_entity.type
_entity.pdbx_description
1 polymer ?
#
loop_
_entity_poly.entity_id
_entity_poly.type
_entity_poly.pdbx_seq_one_letter_code
_entity_poly.pdbx_strand_id
1 'polypeptide(L)'
;MPNQSADLGRVFQALADPTRRAVLERLAGGPAPMSELAQPFSMALPSFSQHLDVLEDCGLVSSSKDGRVRTYRIAPRAMKAAEGWLAKQRVLWGRRLDQLDDYLDELKEQKR
;
A
#
# COMPACT_ATOMS: atom_id res chain seq x y z
N MET A 1 11.76 -7.94 -18.70
CA MET A 1 11.92 -7.16 -17.46
C MET A 1 10.57 -6.72 -16.95
N PRO A 2 10.30 -6.89 -15.67
CA PRO A 2 9.04 -6.36 -15.15
C PRO A 2 9.01 -4.84 -15.27
N ASN A 3 7.91 -4.32 -15.74
CA ASN A 3 7.69 -2.89 -15.86
C ASN A 3 7.38 -2.34 -14.47
N GLN A 4 8.26 -1.50 -13.92
CA GLN A 4 8.10 -0.91 -12.59
C GLN A 4 6.76 -0.17 -12.45
N SER A 5 6.31 0.48 -13.52
CA SER A 5 5.02 1.19 -13.50
C SER A 5 3.85 0.23 -13.31
N ALA A 6 3.90 -0.96 -13.94
CA ALA A 6 2.87 -1.98 -13.78
C ALA A 6 2.89 -2.57 -12.38
N ASP A 7 4.08 -2.81 -11.82
CA ASP A 7 4.23 -3.34 -10.47
C ASP A 7 3.74 -2.33 -9.43
N LEU A 8 4.06 -1.05 -9.60
CA LEU A 8 3.53 0.01 -8.73
C LEU A 8 2.01 0.12 -8.81
N GLY A 9 1.45 -0.01 -10.03
CA GLY A 9 0.02 0.00 -10.21
C GLY A 9 -0.68 -1.10 -9.43
N ARG A 10 -0.11 -2.30 -9.42
CA ARG A 10 -0.64 -3.43 -8.65
C ARG A 10 -0.57 -3.16 -7.14
N VAL A 11 0.53 -2.56 -6.68
CA VAL A 11 0.67 -2.21 -5.26
C VAL A 11 -0.40 -1.20 -4.85
N PHE A 12 -0.58 -0.13 -5.62
CA PHE A 12 -1.59 0.88 -5.30
C PHE A 12 -3.00 0.33 -5.40
N GLN A 13 -3.25 -0.55 -6.36
CA GLN A 13 -4.55 -1.22 -6.48
C GLN A 13 -4.83 -2.10 -5.26
N ALA A 14 -3.81 -2.83 -4.79
CA ALA A 14 -3.95 -3.63 -3.58
C ALA A 14 -4.25 -2.76 -2.36
N LEU A 15 -3.60 -1.59 -2.25
CA LEU A 15 -3.80 -0.66 -1.14
C LEU A 15 -5.13 0.10 -1.22
N ALA A 16 -5.82 0.06 -2.35
CA ALA A 16 -7.08 0.77 -2.53
C ALA A 16 -8.25 0.15 -1.77
N ASP A 17 -8.12 -1.09 -1.32
CA ASP A 17 -9.19 -1.80 -0.62
C ASP A 17 -9.01 -1.74 0.90
N PRO A 18 -10.07 -1.37 1.67
CA PRO A 18 -9.94 -1.26 3.12
C PRO A 18 -9.64 -2.57 3.84
N THR A 19 -10.15 -3.70 3.34
CA THR A 19 -9.86 -5.01 3.93
C THR A 19 -8.38 -5.32 3.81
N ARG A 20 -7.81 -5.08 2.62
CA ARG A 20 -6.39 -5.34 2.40
C ARG A 20 -5.50 -4.43 3.24
N ARG A 21 -5.88 -3.16 3.41
CA ARG A 21 -5.13 -2.25 4.30
C ARG A 21 -5.17 -2.73 5.75
N ALA A 22 -6.32 -3.21 6.20
CA ALA A 22 -6.47 -3.72 7.57
C ALA A 22 -5.59 -4.95 7.81
N VAL A 23 -5.48 -5.84 6.80
CA VAL A 23 -4.59 -7.00 6.88
C VAL A 23 -3.14 -6.54 7.04
N LEU A 24 -2.70 -5.58 6.24
CA LEU A 24 -1.34 -5.06 6.33
C LEU A 24 -1.06 -4.43 7.69
N GLU A 25 -2.02 -3.68 8.23
CA GLU A 25 -1.89 -3.09 9.57
C GLU A 25 -1.73 -4.16 10.64
N ARG A 26 -2.50 -5.25 10.55
CA ARG A 26 -2.37 -6.38 11.47
C ARG A 26 -1.00 -7.05 11.36
N LEU A 27 -0.53 -7.26 10.14
CA LEU A 27 0.77 -7.89 9.89
C LEU A 27 1.96 -7.01 10.29
N ALA A 28 1.75 -5.71 10.42
CA ALA A 28 2.79 -4.82 10.94
C ALA A 28 3.20 -5.20 12.37
N GLY A 29 2.31 -5.84 13.12
CA GLY A 29 2.59 -6.33 14.46
C GLY A 29 3.29 -7.69 14.50
N GLY A 30 3.45 -8.34 13.35
CA GLY A 30 4.12 -9.64 13.25
C GLY A 30 3.34 -10.62 12.37
N PRO A 31 3.97 -11.73 11.97
CA PRO A 31 3.31 -12.74 11.16
C PRO A 31 2.05 -13.31 11.81
N ALA A 32 1.10 -13.73 11.00
CA ALA A 32 -0.16 -14.31 11.48
C ALA A 32 -0.69 -15.32 10.49
N PRO A 33 -1.35 -16.38 10.99
CA PRO A 33 -2.02 -17.35 10.12
C PRO A 33 -3.28 -16.77 9.50
N MET A 34 -3.69 -17.33 8.37
CA MET A 34 -4.87 -16.89 7.64
C MET A 34 -6.12 -16.82 8.52
N SER A 35 -6.30 -17.82 9.40
CA SER A 35 -7.49 -17.89 10.28
C SER A 35 -7.58 -16.69 11.22
N GLU A 36 -6.45 -16.22 11.75
CA GLU A 36 -6.42 -15.01 12.58
C GLU A 36 -6.69 -13.76 11.76
N LEU A 37 -6.12 -13.70 10.57
CA LEU A 37 -6.32 -12.53 9.70
C LEU A 37 -7.76 -12.39 9.27
N ALA A 38 -8.46 -13.50 9.05
CA ALA A 38 -9.85 -13.50 8.61
C ALA A 38 -10.84 -13.17 9.73
N GLN A 39 -10.46 -13.36 10.98
CA GLN A 39 -11.36 -13.31 12.13
C GLN A 39 -12.13 -11.99 12.26
N PRO A 40 -11.52 -10.80 12.08
CA PRO A 40 -12.26 -9.53 12.23
C PRO A 40 -13.25 -9.24 11.11
N PHE A 41 -13.27 -10.02 10.04
CA PHE A 41 -14.06 -9.73 8.86
C PHE A 41 -15.23 -10.69 8.73
N SER A 42 -16.41 -10.16 8.40
CA SER A 42 -17.60 -10.96 8.18
C SER A 42 -17.78 -11.28 6.70
N MET A 43 -16.78 -11.92 6.10
CA MET A 43 -16.85 -12.35 4.72
C MET A 43 -16.48 -13.83 4.61
N ALA A 44 -16.90 -14.48 3.53
CA ALA A 44 -16.57 -15.87 3.29
C ALA A 44 -15.06 -16.05 3.10
N LEU A 45 -14.53 -17.18 3.57
CA LEU A 45 -13.10 -17.46 3.45
C LEU A 45 -12.58 -17.39 2.02
N PRO A 46 -13.30 -17.89 0.98
CA PRO A 46 -12.82 -17.73 -0.39
C PRO A 46 -12.65 -16.27 -0.81
N SER A 47 -13.55 -15.39 -0.40
CA SER A 47 -13.44 -13.97 -0.69
C SER A 47 -12.26 -13.36 0.04
N PHE A 48 -12.07 -13.70 1.30
CA PHE A 48 -10.93 -13.21 2.08
C PHE A 48 -9.60 -13.71 1.49
N SER A 49 -9.57 -14.98 1.09
CA SER A 49 -8.38 -15.58 0.45
C SER A 49 -7.96 -14.82 -0.81
N GLN A 50 -8.93 -14.33 -1.59
CA GLN A 50 -8.63 -13.52 -2.79
C GLN A 50 -7.91 -12.22 -2.43
N HIS A 51 -8.28 -11.59 -1.32
CA HIS A 51 -7.58 -10.39 -0.84
C HIS A 51 -6.13 -10.71 -0.49
N LEU A 52 -5.89 -11.84 0.16
CA LEU A 52 -4.52 -12.27 0.49
C LEU A 52 -3.72 -12.57 -0.76
N ASP A 53 -4.35 -13.20 -1.76
CA ASP A 53 -3.68 -13.49 -3.04
C ASP A 53 -3.27 -12.20 -3.75
N VAL A 54 -4.12 -11.18 -3.75
CA VAL A 54 -3.79 -9.88 -4.33
C VAL A 54 -2.58 -9.27 -3.64
N LEU A 55 -2.55 -9.31 -2.31
CA LEU A 55 -1.42 -8.78 -1.53
C LEU A 55 -0.12 -9.54 -1.81
N GLU A 56 -0.22 -10.86 -1.93
CA GLU A 56 0.94 -11.71 -2.20
C GLU A 56 1.45 -11.52 -3.63
N ASP A 57 0.54 -11.48 -4.60
CA ASP A 57 0.89 -11.34 -6.02
C ASP A 57 1.60 -10.01 -6.31
N CYS A 58 1.26 -8.95 -5.61
CA CYS A 58 1.93 -7.66 -5.80
C CYS A 58 3.19 -7.50 -4.93
N GLY A 59 3.50 -8.47 -4.08
CA GLY A 59 4.72 -8.48 -3.28
C GLY A 59 4.65 -7.71 -1.97
N LEU A 60 3.46 -7.32 -1.52
CA LEU A 60 3.29 -6.65 -0.22
C LEU A 60 3.38 -7.62 0.95
N VAL A 61 3.00 -8.87 0.74
CA VAL A 61 3.11 -9.93 1.74
C VAL A 61 3.73 -11.17 1.10
N SER A 62 4.30 -12.02 1.94
CA SER A 62 4.70 -13.37 1.57
C SER A 62 4.06 -14.37 2.52
N SER A 63 3.98 -15.62 2.11
CA SER A 63 3.41 -16.66 2.96
C SER A 63 4.21 -17.94 2.88
N SER A 64 4.08 -18.75 3.91
CA SER A 64 4.66 -20.08 3.95
C SER A 64 3.65 -21.03 4.59
N LYS A 65 3.60 -22.25 4.11
CA LYS A 65 2.69 -23.27 4.60
C LYS A 65 3.45 -24.27 5.45
N ASP A 66 2.94 -24.49 6.66
CA ASP A 66 3.46 -25.51 7.57
C ASP A 66 2.29 -26.41 7.93
N GLY A 67 2.28 -27.63 7.41
CA GLY A 67 1.14 -28.53 7.54
C GLY A 67 -0.08 -27.93 6.84
N ARG A 68 -1.14 -27.70 7.61
CA ARG A 68 -2.40 -27.13 7.11
C ARG A 68 -2.48 -25.60 7.32
N VAL A 69 -1.48 -25.05 7.98
CA VAL A 69 -1.49 -23.62 8.36
C VAL A 69 -0.62 -22.82 7.41
N ARG A 70 -1.23 -21.80 6.81
CA ARG A 70 -0.50 -20.83 5.99
C ARG A 70 -0.34 -19.55 6.80
N THR A 71 0.92 -19.17 7.00
CA THR A 71 1.28 -17.97 7.76
C THR A 71 1.74 -16.88 6.81
N TYR A 72 1.19 -15.68 6.98
CA TYR A 72 1.50 -14.50 6.18
C TYR A 72 2.39 -13.54 6.96
N ARG A 73 3.22 -12.81 6.24
CA ARG A 73 4.12 -11.79 6.81
C ARG A 73 4.32 -10.66 5.83
N ILE A 74 4.67 -9.49 6.35
CA ILE A 74 5.00 -8.34 5.51
C ILE A 74 6.25 -8.66 4.69
N ALA A 75 6.20 -8.32 3.38
CA ALA A 75 7.36 -8.33 2.50
C ALA A 75 7.69 -6.87 2.19
N PRO A 76 8.84 -6.35 2.64
CA PRO A 76 9.07 -4.90 2.62
C PRO A 76 9.39 -4.32 1.25
N ARG A 77 9.75 -5.14 0.27
CA ARG A 77 10.27 -4.68 -1.02
C ARG A 77 9.28 -3.82 -1.80
N ALA A 78 8.03 -4.31 -1.93
CA ALA A 78 7.01 -3.58 -2.68
C ALA A 78 6.61 -2.28 -1.99
N MET A 79 6.52 -2.29 -0.66
CA MET A 79 6.21 -1.09 0.10
C MET A 79 7.31 -0.05 -0.05
N LYS A 80 8.58 -0.46 -0.03
CA LYS A 80 9.71 0.45 -0.24
C LYS A 80 9.67 1.09 -1.62
N ALA A 81 9.31 0.32 -2.65
CA ALA A 81 9.17 0.85 -4.00
C ALA A 81 8.06 1.91 -4.07
N ALA A 82 6.93 1.66 -3.43
CA ALA A 82 5.83 2.62 -3.37
C ALA A 82 6.22 3.88 -2.60
N GLU A 83 6.91 3.73 -1.46
CA GLU A 83 7.43 4.85 -0.68
C GLU A 83 8.39 5.71 -1.50
N GLY A 84 9.28 5.07 -2.26
CA GLY A 84 10.23 5.77 -3.11
C GLY A 84 9.54 6.62 -4.16
N TRP A 85 8.53 6.05 -4.81
CA TRP A 85 7.74 6.79 -5.79
C TRP A 85 7.02 7.98 -5.15
N LEU A 86 6.35 7.74 -4.02
CA LEU A 86 5.61 8.79 -3.31
C LEU A 86 6.54 9.90 -2.83
N ALA A 87 7.73 9.55 -2.34
CA ALA A 87 8.71 10.53 -1.89
C ALA A 87 9.15 11.44 -3.02
N LYS A 88 9.38 10.88 -4.22
CA LYS A 88 9.70 11.66 -5.41
C LYS A 88 8.56 12.61 -5.78
N GLN A 89 7.33 12.12 -5.75
CA GLN A 89 6.15 12.94 -6.06
C GLN A 89 6.00 14.07 -5.05
N ARG A 90 6.22 13.79 -3.78
CA ARG A 90 6.10 14.80 -2.72
C ARG A 90 7.09 15.95 -2.95
N VAL A 91 8.32 15.63 -3.35
CA VAL A 91 9.31 16.66 -3.66
C VAL A 91 8.85 17.52 -4.85
N LEU A 92 8.39 16.87 -5.92
CA LEU A 92 7.91 17.58 -7.12
C LEU A 92 6.69 18.45 -6.82
N TRP A 93 5.73 17.90 -6.09
CA TRP A 93 4.51 18.63 -5.72
C TRP A 93 4.82 19.77 -4.76
N GLY A 94 5.78 19.56 -3.85
CA GLY A 94 6.21 20.59 -2.91
C GLY A 94 6.72 21.83 -3.63
N ARG A 95 7.55 21.65 -4.66
CA ARG A 95 8.03 22.75 -5.47
C ARG A 95 6.91 23.51 -6.15
N ARG A 96 5.94 22.77 -6.71
CA ARG A 96 4.77 23.38 -7.36
C ARG A 96 3.91 24.15 -6.37
N LEU A 97 3.70 23.60 -5.19
CA LEU A 97 2.92 24.26 -4.16
C LEU A 97 3.62 25.52 -3.64
N ASP A 98 4.94 25.48 -3.48
CA ASP A 98 5.72 26.66 -3.11
C ASP A 98 5.61 27.75 -4.17
N GLN A 99 5.71 27.39 -5.44
CA GLN A 99 5.53 28.34 -6.55
C GLN A 99 4.15 28.97 -6.53
N LEU A 100 3.12 28.18 -6.25
CA LEU A 100 1.74 28.66 -6.16
C LEU A 100 1.59 29.64 -4.99
N ASP A 101 2.14 29.30 -3.84
CA ASP A 101 2.10 30.18 -2.66
C ASP A 101 2.75 31.53 -2.97
N ASP A 102 3.93 31.53 -3.60
CA ASP A 102 4.63 32.74 -4.01
C ASP A 102 3.77 33.58 -4.95
N TYR A 103 3.14 32.93 -5.92
CA TYR A 103 2.26 33.60 -6.88
C TYR A 103 1.05 34.23 -6.19
N LEU A 104 0.44 33.51 -5.26
CA LEU A 104 -0.71 34.02 -4.49
C LEU A 104 -0.31 35.22 -3.63
N ASP A 105 0.88 35.18 -3.02
CA ASP A 105 1.40 36.29 -2.24
C ASP A 105 1.61 37.54 -3.11
N GLU A 106 2.17 37.36 -4.31
CA GLU A 106 2.33 38.45 -5.29
C GLU A 106 0.98 39.07 -5.65
N LEU A 107 -0.05 38.24 -5.87
CA LEU A 107 -1.39 38.73 -6.17
C LEU A 107 -1.97 39.53 -5.01
N LYS A 108 -1.74 39.13 -3.78
CA LYS A 108 -2.19 39.85 -2.59
C LYS A 108 -1.51 41.20 -2.46
N GLU A 109 -0.22 41.28 -2.75
CA GLU A 109 0.53 42.54 -2.74
C GLU A 109 0.02 43.50 -3.79
N GLN A 110 -0.31 43.00 -4.97
CA GLN A 110 -0.86 43.83 -6.05
C GLN A 110 -2.23 44.42 -5.72
N LYS A 111 -2.98 43.79 -4.87
CA LYS A 111 -4.32 44.24 -4.47
C LYS A 111 -4.33 45.31 -3.37
N ARG A 112 -3.16 45.62 -2.82
CA ARG A 112 -2.99 46.67 -1.85
C ARG A 112 -2.71 47.97 -2.56
#